data_bec4ef3283ab0bfed50c6d6736437488
#
_entry.id   bec4ef3283ab0bfed50c6d6736437488
#
_cell.length_a   1.000
_cell.length_b   1.000
_cell.length_c   1.000
_cell.angle_alpha   90.00
_cell.angle_beta   90.00
_cell.angle_gamma   90.00
#
_symmetry.space_group_name_H-M   'P 1'
#
loop_
_entity.id
_entity.type
_entity.pdbx_description
1 polymer ?
#
loop_
_entity_poly.entity_id
_entity_poly.type
_entity_poly.pdbx_seq_one_letter_code
_entity_poly.pdbx_strand_id
1 'polypeptide(L)'
;MYARAGGSLARDADRTFAAVATLARSRSAPSRASAYPDDPFGRGMAEIARMVRSGAPVEAACLDHRGDWDLHRPHGTPSEEWGPMRRLVDSLARGIAAFRTDLGPLWSRTTVVTLTEFGRRLSENSAGGTDHGHGGLMLLAGGNVAGGRVHGRWPGLAPSALDDGDLAVANDYRDVVGEILTRRLATPNLAAVFPGHRYRPLGVVR
;
A
#
# COMPACT_ATOMS: atom_id res chain seq x y z
N MET A 1 -36.33 -12.92 5.78
CA MET A 1 -36.99 -11.63 6.05
C MET A 1 -36.60 -10.57 5.00
N TYR A 2 -35.33 -10.37 4.71
CA TYR A 2 -34.86 -9.34 3.76
C TYR A 2 -35.16 -9.61 2.28
N ALA A 3 -35.25 -10.87 1.86
CA ALA A 3 -35.59 -11.24 0.47
C ALA A 3 -36.98 -10.81 -0.01
N ARG A 4 -37.85 -10.37 0.89
CA ARG A 4 -39.18 -9.85 0.57
C ARG A 4 -39.25 -8.32 0.50
N ALA A 5 -38.21 -7.62 0.89
CA ALA A 5 -38.08 -6.18 0.76
C ALA A 5 -37.67 -5.86 -0.67
N GLY A 6 -38.52 -5.33 -1.50
CA GLY A 6 -38.14 -4.87 -2.85
C GLY A 6 -37.20 -3.66 -2.78
N GLY A 7 -36.40 -3.42 -3.82
CA GLY A 7 -35.59 -2.22 -3.98
C GLY A 7 -34.09 -2.36 -3.60
N SER A 8 -33.46 -1.25 -3.19
CA SER A 8 -32.01 -1.18 -2.89
C SER A 8 -31.61 -2.06 -1.71
N LEU A 9 -32.43 -2.10 -0.66
CA LEU A 9 -32.15 -2.86 0.56
C LEU A 9 -32.02 -4.37 0.31
N ALA A 10 -32.89 -4.95 -0.54
CA ALA A 10 -32.80 -6.36 -0.91
C ALA A 10 -31.49 -6.65 -1.64
N ARG A 11 -31.11 -5.82 -2.62
CA ARG A 11 -29.84 -5.96 -3.36
C ARG A 11 -28.62 -5.84 -2.46
N ASP A 12 -28.65 -4.93 -1.49
CA ASP A 12 -27.53 -4.73 -0.56
C ASP A 12 -27.42 -5.89 0.43
N ALA A 13 -28.56 -6.44 0.89
CA ALA A 13 -28.57 -7.65 1.69
C ALA A 13 -28.01 -8.86 0.92
N ASP A 14 -28.42 -9.08 -0.34
CA ASP A 14 -27.91 -10.17 -1.17
C ASP A 14 -26.40 -10.05 -1.41
N ARG A 15 -25.91 -8.84 -1.69
CA ARG A 15 -24.47 -8.58 -1.84
C ARG A 15 -23.72 -8.88 -0.53
N THR A 16 -24.28 -8.48 0.61
CA THR A 16 -23.68 -8.75 1.91
C THR A 16 -23.61 -10.25 2.20
N PHE A 17 -24.70 -10.98 1.98
CA PHE A 17 -24.71 -12.44 2.17
C PHE A 17 -23.75 -13.16 1.20
N ALA A 18 -23.66 -12.73 -0.05
CA ALA A 18 -22.70 -13.25 -1.01
C ALA A 18 -21.27 -13.00 -0.58
N ALA A 19 -20.95 -11.81 -0.05
CA ALA A 19 -19.64 -11.47 0.50
C ALA A 19 -19.30 -12.35 1.72
N VAL A 20 -20.22 -12.50 2.67
CA VAL A 20 -20.05 -13.37 3.85
C VAL A 20 -19.81 -14.83 3.44
N ALA A 21 -20.58 -15.36 2.48
CA ALA A 21 -20.40 -16.70 1.96
C ALA A 21 -19.03 -16.88 1.26
N THR A 22 -18.55 -15.86 0.56
CA THR A 22 -17.24 -15.85 -0.07
C THR A 22 -16.12 -15.86 0.98
N LEU A 23 -16.23 -15.06 2.02
CA LEU A 23 -15.31 -15.05 3.15
C LEU A 23 -15.29 -16.41 3.89
N ALA A 24 -16.46 -17.00 4.10
CA ALA A 24 -16.56 -18.32 4.73
C ALA A 24 -15.84 -19.40 3.91
N ARG A 25 -16.02 -19.38 2.57
CA ARG A 25 -15.29 -20.29 1.67
C ARG A 25 -13.79 -20.07 1.67
N SER A 26 -13.35 -18.80 1.73
CA SER A 26 -11.92 -18.50 1.78
C SER A 26 -11.24 -19.06 3.02
N ARG A 27 -11.97 -19.17 4.15
CA ARG A 27 -11.45 -19.74 5.40
C ARG A 27 -11.10 -21.23 5.30
N SER A 28 -11.66 -21.97 4.36
CA SER A 28 -11.28 -23.37 4.12
C SER A 28 -9.95 -23.50 3.35
N ALA A 29 -9.43 -22.45 2.76
CA ALA A 29 -8.12 -22.51 2.13
C ALA A 29 -7.01 -22.58 3.19
N PRO A 30 -5.94 -23.37 2.98
CA PRO A 30 -4.84 -23.51 3.93
C PRO A 30 -4.23 -22.17 4.29
N SER A 31 -4.06 -21.92 5.59
CA SER A 31 -3.32 -20.75 6.07
C SER A 31 -1.81 -21.01 5.94
N ARG A 32 -1.08 -19.98 5.54
CA ARG A 32 0.39 -19.95 5.51
C ARG A 32 0.94 -18.81 6.39
N ALA A 33 0.19 -18.48 7.44
CA ALA A 33 0.49 -17.34 8.30
C ALA A 33 1.89 -17.42 8.93
N SER A 34 2.42 -18.61 9.19
CA SER A 34 3.76 -18.82 9.75
C SER A 34 4.91 -18.37 8.84
N ALA A 35 4.64 -18.14 7.55
CA ALA A 35 5.63 -17.59 6.60
C ALA A 35 5.76 -16.07 6.68
N TYR A 36 4.85 -15.40 7.37
CA TYR A 36 4.80 -13.95 7.49
C TYR A 36 5.36 -13.47 8.83
N PRO A 37 5.69 -12.16 8.96
CA PRO A 37 6.01 -11.58 10.27
C PRO A 37 4.89 -11.85 11.29
N ASP A 38 5.28 -12.16 12.53
CA ASP A 38 4.31 -12.39 13.62
C ASP A 38 3.83 -11.07 14.23
N ASP A 39 3.18 -10.26 13.42
CA ASP A 39 2.58 -9.00 13.80
C ASP A 39 1.20 -8.83 13.11
N PRO A 40 0.41 -7.81 13.44
CA PRO A 40 -0.89 -7.59 12.81
C PRO A 40 -0.81 -7.40 11.29
N PHE A 41 0.25 -6.78 10.78
CA PHE A 41 0.45 -6.57 9.35
C PHE A 41 0.70 -7.92 8.63
N GLY A 42 1.64 -8.73 9.14
CA GLY A 42 1.92 -10.05 8.58
C GLY A 42 0.69 -10.96 8.55
N ARG A 43 -0.09 -10.96 9.65
CA ARG A 43 -1.36 -11.70 9.72
C ARG A 43 -2.39 -11.19 8.70
N GLY A 44 -2.50 -9.88 8.53
CA GLY A 44 -3.38 -9.25 7.53
C GLY A 44 -2.97 -9.62 6.10
N MET A 45 -1.68 -9.56 5.78
CA MET A 45 -1.14 -9.98 4.47
C MET A 45 -1.43 -11.45 4.18
N ALA A 46 -1.24 -12.34 5.17
CA ALA A 46 -1.56 -13.77 5.04
C ALA A 46 -3.05 -14.00 4.76
N GLU A 47 -3.93 -13.24 5.40
CA GLU A 47 -5.37 -13.32 5.19
C GLU A 47 -5.76 -12.86 3.78
N ILE A 48 -5.22 -11.75 3.31
CA ILE A 48 -5.44 -11.28 1.94
C ILE A 48 -4.95 -12.33 0.93
N ALA A 49 -3.75 -12.89 1.13
CA ALA A 49 -3.23 -13.95 0.27
C ALA A 49 -4.15 -15.17 0.24
N ARG A 50 -4.67 -15.58 1.40
CA ARG A 50 -5.61 -16.69 1.52
C ARG A 50 -6.90 -16.42 0.72
N MET A 51 -7.46 -15.23 0.83
CA MET A 51 -8.65 -14.82 0.06
C MET A 51 -8.37 -14.89 -1.45
N VAL A 52 -7.27 -14.29 -1.91
CA VAL A 52 -6.88 -14.31 -3.32
C VAL A 52 -6.67 -15.73 -3.84
N ARG A 53 -5.97 -16.59 -3.09
CA ARG A 53 -5.74 -18.00 -3.46
C ARG A 53 -7.03 -18.84 -3.47
N SER A 54 -8.01 -18.50 -2.67
CA SER A 54 -9.31 -19.18 -2.68
C SER A 54 -10.18 -18.83 -3.90
N GLY A 55 -9.73 -17.91 -4.77
CA GLY A 55 -10.51 -17.43 -5.90
C GLY A 55 -11.56 -16.39 -5.53
N ALA A 56 -11.49 -15.82 -4.33
CA ALA A 56 -12.36 -14.69 -3.99
C ALA A 56 -12.12 -13.52 -4.96
N PRO A 57 -13.17 -12.82 -5.40
CA PRO A 57 -13.05 -11.70 -6.34
C PRO A 57 -12.55 -10.44 -5.62
N VAL A 58 -11.28 -10.46 -5.18
CA VAL A 58 -10.65 -9.33 -4.52
C VAL A 58 -10.09 -8.39 -5.59
N GLU A 59 -10.67 -7.20 -5.71
CA GLU A 59 -10.19 -6.14 -6.61
C GLU A 59 -9.20 -5.21 -5.90
N ALA A 60 -9.49 -4.84 -4.66
CA ALA A 60 -8.64 -4.02 -3.82
C ALA A 60 -8.71 -4.48 -2.36
N ALA A 61 -7.60 -4.32 -1.66
CA ALA A 61 -7.51 -4.51 -0.22
C ALA A 61 -6.63 -3.42 0.38
N CYS A 62 -7.04 -2.88 1.52
CA CYS A 62 -6.27 -1.92 2.29
C CYS A 62 -5.85 -2.56 3.60
N LEU A 63 -4.62 -2.33 4.00
CA LEU A 63 -4.05 -2.88 5.23
C LEU A 63 -3.11 -1.86 5.86
N ASP A 64 -3.36 -1.51 7.11
CA ASP A 64 -2.49 -0.63 7.86
C ASP A 64 -1.24 -1.39 8.33
N HIS A 65 -0.07 -0.87 8.01
CA HIS A 65 1.17 -1.25 8.67
C HIS A 65 1.33 -0.39 9.91
N ARG A 66 0.73 -0.84 11.01
CA ARG A 66 0.76 -0.12 12.29
C ARG A 66 2.16 -0.15 12.89
N GLY A 67 2.55 0.96 13.49
CA GLY A 67 3.82 1.11 14.17
C GLY A 67 4.16 2.58 14.33
N ASP A 68 5.30 2.84 14.96
CA ASP A 68 5.78 4.19 15.20
C ASP A 68 6.55 4.71 13.97
N TRP A 69 5.82 4.87 12.82
CA TRP A 69 6.40 5.45 11.62
C TRP A 69 6.65 6.95 11.76
N ASP A 70 5.93 7.58 12.66
CA ASP A 70 6.04 9.00 12.97
C ASP A 70 7.08 9.26 14.05
N LEU A 71 8.34 8.91 13.75
CA LEU A 71 9.45 9.05 14.69
C LEU A 71 9.97 10.50 14.72
N HIS A 72 9.69 11.20 15.82
CA HIS A 72 10.32 12.48 16.16
C HIS A 72 11.58 12.33 17.05
N ARG A 73 12.00 11.11 17.32
CA ARG A 73 13.15 10.67 18.12
C ARG A 73 14.09 9.85 17.24
N PRO A 74 15.26 9.43 17.72
CA PRO A 74 16.24 8.73 16.89
C PRO A 74 15.63 7.55 16.12
N HIS A 75 15.84 7.55 14.82
CA HIS A 75 15.38 6.48 13.92
C HIS A 75 16.18 5.19 14.09
N GLY A 76 17.36 5.27 14.70
CA GLY A 76 18.39 4.25 14.67
C GLY A 76 19.15 4.27 13.35
N THR A 77 20.25 3.55 13.30
CA THR A 77 21.05 3.38 12.09
C THR A 77 20.66 2.11 11.35
N PRO A 78 20.97 1.97 10.04
CA PRO A 78 20.72 0.74 9.30
C PRO A 78 21.42 -0.51 9.87
N SER A 79 22.50 -0.31 10.62
CA SER A 79 23.26 -1.38 11.26
C SER A 79 22.72 -1.80 12.63
N GLU A 80 21.88 -0.96 13.26
CA GLU A 80 21.27 -1.29 14.55
C GLU A 80 20.13 -2.28 14.38
N GLU A 81 20.37 -3.54 14.75
CA GLU A 81 19.38 -4.61 14.64
C GLU A 81 18.04 -4.27 15.29
N TRP A 82 18.10 -3.54 16.40
CA TRP A 82 16.92 -3.15 17.20
C TRP A 82 16.46 -1.71 16.98
N GLY A 83 16.99 -1.02 15.98
CA GLY A 83 16.57 0.33 15.62
C GLY A 83 15.07 0.37 15.28
N PRO A 84 14.31 1.38 15.76
CA PRO A 84 12.86 1.42 15.60
C PRO A 84 12.45 1.43 14.11
N MET A 85 13.08 2.25 13.28
CA MET A 85 12.80 2.33 11.85
C MET A 85 13.17 1.03 11.14
N ARG A 86 14.31 0.42 11.48
CA ARG A 86 14.74 -0.84 10.89
C ARG A 86 13.72 -1.94 11.11
N ARG A 87 13.16 -2.08 12.31
CA ARG A 87 12.13 -3.09 12.62
C ARG A 87 10.86 -2.90 11.78
N LEU A 88 10.43 -1.66 11.60
CA LEU A 88 9.26 -1.36 10.76
C LEU A 88 9.52 -1.72 9.30
N VAL A 89 10.66 -1.30 8.76
CA VAL A 89 11.06 -1.60 7.38
C VAL A 89 11.26 -3.11 7.17
N ASP A 90 11.86 -3.81 8.15
CA ASP A 90 12.04 -5.27 8.08
C ASP A 90 10.70 -6.00 8.05
N SER A 91 9.77 -5.63 8.94
CA SER A 91 8.41 -6.19 8.95
C SER A 91 7.71 -5.97 7.60
N LEU A 92 7.74 -4.73 7.08
CA LEU A 92 7.15 -4.40 5.78
C LEU A 92 7.77 -5.22 4.64
N ALA A 93 9.10 -5.28 4.58
CA ALA A 93 9.83 -5.99 3.52
C ALA A 93 9.56 -7.49 3.57
N ARG A 94 9.63 -8.10 4.75
CA ARG A 94 9.35 -9.54 4.96
C ARG A 94 7.90 -9.87 4.65
N GLY A 95 6.97 -9.03 5.06
CA GLY A 95 5.55 -9.21 4.76
C GLY A 95 5.28 -9.21 3.26
N ILE A 96 5.83 -8.24 2.50
CA ILE A 96 5.70 -8.18 1.04
C ILE A 96 6.39 -9.38 0.37
N ALA A 97 7.57 -9.79 0.84
CA ALA A 97 8.29 -10.95 0.30
C ALA A 97 7.52 -12.25 0.52
N ALA A 98 6.98 -12.46 1.72
CA ALA A 98 6.13 -13.61 2.05
C ALA A 98 4.87 -13.62 1.18
N PHE A 99 4.23 -12.46 1.01
CA PHE A 99 3.03 -12.30 0.19
C PHE A 99 3.28 -12.68 -1.29
N ARG A 100 4.39 -12.21 -1.85
CA ARG A 100 4.82 -12.60 -3.20
C ARG A 100 4.96 -14.12 -3.32
N THR A 101 5.66 -14.74 -2.36
CA THR A 101 5.91 -16.19 -2.36
C THR A 101 4.61 -16.97 -2.22
N ASP A 102 3.72 -16.52 -1.33
CA ASP A 102 2.44 -17.17 -1.06
C ASP A 102 1.47 -17.09 -2.25
N LEU A 103 1.44 -15.96 -2.95
CA LEU A 103 0.61 -15.80 -4.15
C LEU A 103 1.13 -16.59 -5.35
N GLY A 104 2.43 -16.86 -5.45
CA GLY A 104 3.01 -17.58 -6.57
C GLY A 104 2.62 -16.97 -7.93
N PRO A 105 2.01 -17.73 -8.87
CA PRO A 105 1.62 -17.22 -10.18
C PRO A 105 0.62 -16.04 -10.13
N LEU A 106 -0.19 -15.93 -9.06
CA LEU A 106 -1.15 -14.84 -8.88
C LEU A 106 -0.47 -13.49 -8.64
N TRP A 107 0.83 -13.49 -8.30
CA TRP A 107 1.64 -12.28 -8.19
C TRP A 107 1.66 -11.47 -9.49
N SER A 108 1.60 -12.13 -10.64
CA SER A 108 1.55 -11.46 -11.94
C SER A 108 0.34 -10.53 -12.11
N ARG A 109 -0.73 -10.79 -11.36
CA ARG A 109 -1.96 -10.00 -11.36
C ARG A 109 -2.11 -9.06 -10.17
N THR A 110 -1.11 -9.04 -9.29
CA THR A 110 -1.16 -8.26 -8.05
C THR A 110 -0.25 -7.04 -8.14
N THR A 111 -0.72 -5.93 -7.61
CA THR A 111 0.07 -4.70 -7.41
C THR A 111 -0.07 -4.29 -5.95
N VAL A 112 1.05 -4.18 -5.26
CA VAL A 112 1.14 -3.62 -3.90
C VAL A 112 1.69 -2.21 -4.03
N VAL A 113 1.07 -1.28 -3.32
CA VAL A 113 1.51 0.12 -3.23
C VAL A 113 1.46 0.56 -1.78
N THR A 114 2.49 1.25 -1.32
CA THR A 114 2.50 1.89 0.01
C THR A 114 2.11 3.35 -0.12
N LEU A 115 1.33 3.83 0.85
CA LEU A 115 0.94 5.22 1.00
C LEU A 115 1.27 5.68 2.41
N THR A 116 1.65 6.95 2.55
CA THR A 116 1.90 7.62 3.82
C THR A 116 1.05 8.89 3.90
N GLU A 117 0.78 9.37 5.11
CA GLU A 117 -0.03 10.57 5.34
C GLU A 117 0.75 11.85 4.99
N PHE A 118 2.05 11.87 5.27
CA PHE A 118 2.95 13.02 5.09
C PHE A 118 4.36 12.54 4.74
N GLY A 119 5.22 13.49 4.39
CA GLY A 119 6.66 13.27 4.24
C GLY A 119 7.44 13.73 5.46
N ARG A 120 8.75 13.94 5.27
CA ARG A 120 9.66 14.34 6.35
C ARG A 120 10.51 15.52 5.92
N ARG A 121 10.89 16.34 6.92
CA ARG A 121 11.97 17.32 6.74
C ARG A 121 13.28 16.62 6.42
N LEU A 122 14.14 17.29 5.69
CA LEU A 122 15.45 16.76 5.38
C LEU A 122 16.37 16.78 6.61
N SER A 123 16.26 17.83 7.41
CA SER A 123 17.12 18.02 8.58
C SER A 123 16.66 17.18 9.77
N GLU A 124 17.63 16.67 10.51
CA GLU A 124 17.39 16.08 11.83
C GLU A 124 16.93 17.17 12.82
N ASN A 125 15.97 16.84 13.66
CA ASN A 125 15.49 17.71 14.71
C ASN A 125 16.36 17.61 15.99
N SER A 126 16.09 18.47 16.98
CA SER A 126 16.85 18.50 18.23
C SER A 126 16.76 17.21 19.06
N ALA A 127 15.80 16.33 18.79
CA ALA A 127 15.62 15.06 19.46
C ALA A 127 16.26 13.88 18.72
N GLY A 128 16.97 14.12 17.59
CA GLY A 128 17.62 13.07 16.77
C GLY A 128 16.70 12.29 15.87
N GLY A 129 15.50 12.80 15.62
CA GLY A 129 14.54 12.29 14.64
C GLY A 129 14.32 13.29 13.51
N THR A 130 13.19 13.22 12.83
CA THR A 130 12.78 14.20 11.83
C THR A 130 11.35 14.67 12.08
N ASP A 131 11.09 15.94 11.80
CA ASP A 131 9.74 16.48 11.86
C ASP A 131 8.97 16.19 10.57
N HIS A 132 7.65 16.43 10.60
CA HIS A 132 6.81 16.32 9.42
C HIS A 132 7.26 17.25 8.32
N GLY A 133 7.10 16.80 7.10
CA GLY A 133 7.37 17.56 5.88
C GLY A 133 6.45 17.14 4.75
N HIS A 134 6.72 17.61 3.54
CA HIS A 134 5.82 17.44 2.40
C HIS A 134 6.14 16.17 1.58
N GLY A 135 7.35 16.06 1.07
CA GLY A 135 7.75 14.97 0.18
C GLY A 135 8.07 13.68 0.93
N GLY A 136 7.76 12.57 0.30
CA GLY A 136 8.05 11.24 0.79
C GLY A 136 8.31 10.28 -0.36
N LEU A 137 8.19 8.98 -0.09
CA LEU A 137 8.34 7.95 -1.11
C LEU A 137 7.15 6.98 -1.10
N MET A 138 6.91 6.37 -2.25
CA MET A 138 5.99 5.25 -2.40
C MET A 138 6.78 4.04 -2.88
N LEU A 139 6.48 2.87 -2.31
CA LEU A 139 7.02 1.59 -2.78
C LEU A 139 5.96 0.90 -3.62
N LEU A 140 6.37 0.36 -4.76
CA LEU A 140 5.52 -0.45 -5.62
C LEU A 140 6.15 -1.81 -5.82
N ALA A 141 5.34 -2.86 -5.68
CA ALA A 141 5.74 -4.23 -5.97
C ALA A 141 4.61 -4.97 -6.67
N GLY A 142 4.95 -5.82 -7.64
CA GLY A 142 3.93 -6.58 -8.38
C GLY A 142 4.45 -7.10 -9.71
N GLY A 143 3.73 -8.04 -10.29
CA GLY A 143 4.14 -8.66 -11.56
C GLY A 143 4.16 -7.71 -12.76
N ASN A 144 3.32 -6.67 -12.73
CA ASN A 144 3.21 -5.68 -13.80
C ASN A 144 3.80 -4.32 -13.43
N VAL A 145 4.53 -4.24 -12.32
CA VAL A 145 5.26 -3.03 -11.95
C VAL A 145 6.50 -2.92 -12.83
N ALA A 146 6.78 -1.73 -13.34
CA ALA A 146 8.00 -1.43 -14.07
C ALA A 146 9.18 -1.24 -13.08
N GLY A 147 9.42 -2.26 -12.23
CA GLY A 147 10.34 -2.23 -11.10
C GLY A 147 11.82 -2.20 -11.47
N GLY A 148 12.66 -2.28 -10.43
CA GLY A 148 14.13 -2.26 -10.56
C GLY A 148 14.69 -0.85 -10.77
N ARG A 149 13.91 0.21 -10.60
CA ARG A 149 14.32 1.60 -10.75
C ARG A 149 13.47 2.54 -9.89
N VAL A 150 13.95 3.75 -9.69
CA VAL A 150 13.18 4.87 -9.15
C VAL A 150 12.44 5.57 -10.29
N HIS A 151 11.16 5.84 -10.10
CA HIS A 151 10.32 6.55 -11.03
C HIS A 151 10.08 7.99 -10.57
N GLY A 152 9.81 8.85 -11.53
CA GLY A 152 9.45 10.24 -11.29
C GLY A 152 10.62 11.21 -11.39
N ARG A 153 10.33 12.47 -11.13
CA ARG A 153 11.30 13.54 -11.10
C ARG A 153 11.97 13.59 -9.72
N TRP A 154 13.28 13.69 -9.70
CA TRP A 154 14.07 13.88 -8.49
C TRP A 154 14.77 15.24 -8.52
N PRO A 155 14.34 16.24 -7.70
CA PRO A 155 14.92 17.59 -7.73
C PRO A 155 16.27 17.68 -7.03
N GLY A 156 16.67 16.69 -6.24
CA GLY A 156 17.87 16.69 -5.41
C GLY A 156 17.60 17.17 -3.97
N LEU A 157 18.71 17.33 -3.23
CA LEU A 157 18.68 17.72 -1.81
C LEU A 157 19.38 19.07 -1.55
N ALA A 158 19.75 19.79 -2.60
CA ALA A 158 20.32 21.13 -2.43
C ALA A 158 19.29 22.05 -1.77
N PRO A 159 19.70 23.02 -0.95
CA PRO A 159 18.77 23.95 -0.28
C PRO A 159 17.76 24.62 -1.24
N SER A 160 18.20 24.94 -2.47
CA SER A 160 17.33 25.52 -3.51
C SER A 160 16.32 24.53 -4.11
N ALA A 161 16.44 23.24 -3.84
CA ALA A 161 15.53 22.19 -4.31
C ALA A 161 14.52 21.74 -3.24
N LEU A 162 14.66 22.27 -2.02
CA LEU A 162 13.75 21.99 -0.91
C LEU A 162 12.57 22.98 -0.91
N ASP A 163 11.49 22.57 -0.29
CA ASP A 163 10.31 23.38 0.00
C ASP A 163 10.34 23.78 1.47
N ASP A 164 10.90 24.95 1.78
CA ASP A 164 11.11 25.47 3.15
C ASP A 164 11.82 24.47 4.10
N GLY A 165 12.83 23.78 3.56
CA GLY A 165 13.60 22.76 4.27
C GLY A 165 12.99 21.36 4.25
N ASP A 166 11.82 21.19 3.65
CA ASP A 166 11.16 19.90 3.44
C ASP A 166 11.59 19.27 2.10
N LEU A 167 11.46 17.96 1.99
CA LEU A 167 11.52 17.34 0.68
C LEU A 167 10.39 17.85 -0.19
N ALA A 168 10.72 18.42 -1.35
CA ALA A 168 9.72 18.94 -2.27
C ALA A 168 8.85 17.82 -2.85
N VAL A 169 7.55 18.06 -2.97
CA VAL A 169 6.62 17.17 -3.66
C VAL A 169 6.85 17.26 -5.16
N ALA A 170 7.73 16.43 -5.69
CA ALA A 170 8.12 16.44 -7.09
C ALA A 170 7.17 15.65 -8.00
N ASN A 171 6.45 14.70 -7.43
CA ASN A 171 5.51 13.80 -8.10
C ASN A 171 4.25 13.67 -7.25
N ASP A 172 3.09 13.75 -7.87
CA ASP A 172 1.81 13.63 -7.17
C ASP A 172 1.45 12.15 -6.98
N TYR A 173 1.15 11.73 -5.75
CA TYR A 173 0.75 10.34 -5.46
C TYR A 173 -0.49 9.92 -6.25
N ARG A 174 -1.38 10.87 -6.60
CA ARG A 174 -2.58 10.62 -7.39
C ARG A 174 -2.25 10.19 -8.81
N ASP A 175 -1.09 10.59 -9.35
CA ASP A 175 -0.62 10.11 -10.66
C ASP A 175 -0.23 8.63 -10.59
N VAL A 176 0.45 8.21 -9.51
CA VAL A 176 0.80 6.81 -9.27
C VAL A 176 -0.45 5.94 -9.08
N VAL A 177 -1.33 6.35 -8.17
CA VAL A 177 -2.56 5.61 -7.88
C VAL A 177 -3.50 5.62 -9.08
N GLY A 178 -3.61 6.75 -9.78
CA GLY A 178 -4.39 6.87 -11.00
C GLY A 178 -3.92 5.94 -12.11
N GLU A 179 -2.60 5.75 -12.25
CA GLU A 179 -2.05 4.79 -13.20
C GLU A 179 -2.41 3.34 -12.84
N ILE A 180 -2.34 2.98 -11.55
CA ILE A 180 -2.76 1.66 -11.05
C ILE A 180 -4.26 1.45 -11.33
N LEU A 181 -5.11 2.41 -10.95
CA LEU A 181 -6.55 2.35 -11.17
C LEU A 181 -6.90 2.16 -12.66
N THR A 182 -6.27 2.92 -13.53
CA THR A 182 -6.52 2.86 -14.96
C THR A 182 -6.02 1.57 -15.58
N ARG A 183 -4.79 1.17 -15.28
CA ARG A 183 -4.12 0.04 -15.93
C ARG A 183 -4.52 -1.31 -15.35
N ARG A 184 -4.89 -1.36 -14.06
CA ARG A 184 -5.14 -2.61 -13.33
C ARG A 184 -6.63 -2.85 -13.06
N LEU A 185 -7.39 -1.81 -12.80
CA LEU A 185 -8.81 -1.90 -12.46
C LEU A 185 -9.72 -1.32 -13.55
N ALA A 186 -9.15 -0.89 -14.68
CA ALA A 186 -9.89 -0.31 -15.80
C ALA A 186 -10.87 0.80 -15.37
N THR A 187 -10.50 1.59 -14.36
CA THR A 187 -11.37 2.63 -13.82
C THR A 187 -11.62 3.72 -14.88
N PRO A 188 -12.87 3.91 -15.32
CA PRO A 188 -13.17 4.77 -16.48
C PRO A 188 -13.12 6.26 -16.15
N ASN A 189 -13.29 6.64 -14.89
CA ASN A 189 -13.44 8.03 -14.48
C ASN A 189 -12.56 8.38 -13.26
N LEU A 190 -11.31 8.73 -13.52
CA LEU A 190 -10.39 9.19 -12.47
C LEU A 190 -10.82 10.52 -11.83
N ALA A 191 -11.59 11.36 -12.53
CA ALA A 191 -12.08 12.61 -11.96
C ALA A 191 -13.08 12.40 -10.81
N ALA A 192 -13.78 11.26 -10.78
CA ALA A 192 -14.61 10.89 -9.64
C ALA A 192 -13.77 10.43 -8.43
N VAL A 193 -12.58 9.88 -8.65
CA VAL A 193 -11.67 9.45 -7.59
C VAL A 193 -10.82 10.62 -7.08
N PHE A 194 -10.33 11.44 -8.00
CA PHE A 194 -9.47 12.58 -7.72
C PHE A 194 -10.06 13.87 -8.33
N PRO A 195 -11.10 14.46 -7.73
CA PRO A 195 -11.71 15.67 -8.24
C PRO A 195 -10.69 16.80 -8.40
N GLY A 196 -10.69 17.49 -9.56
CA GLY A 196 -9.80 18.59 -9.85
C GLY A 196 -8.35 18.22 -10.16
N HIS A 197 -7.95 16.94 -10.04
CA HIS A 197 -6.61 16.50 -10.38
C HIS A 197 -6.47 16.20 -11.88
N ARG A 198 -5.41 16.71 -12.49
CA ARG A 198 -5.04 16.40 -13.88
C ARG A 198 -4.02 15.26 -13.89
N TYR A 199 -4.50 14.05 -14.07
CA TYR A 199 -3.68 12.83 -14.12
C TYR A 199 -2.57 12.89 -15.17
N ARG A 200 -1.36 12.49 -14.76
CA ARG A 200 -0.16 12.36 -15.60
C ARG A 200 0.56 11.05 -15.28
N PRO A 201 0.50 10.04 -16.17
CA PRO A 201 1.13 8.75 -15.88
C PRO A 201 2.65 8.86 -15.75
N LEU A 202 3.22 8.13 -14.81
CA LEU A 202 4.66 8.06 -14.56
C LEU A 202 5.31 6.80 -15.18
N GLY A 203 4.52 5.90 -15.77
CA GLY A 203 5.00 4.64 -16.34
C GLY A 203 5.43 3.63 -15.26
N VAL A 204 4.78 3.64 -14.11
CA VAL A 204 5.08 2.73 -13.00
C VAL A 204 4.46 1.34 -13.18
N VAL A 205 3.42 1.22 -14.00
CA VAL A 205 2.71 -0.03 -14.31
C VAL A 205 2.75 -0.29 -15.83
N ARG A 206 2.98 -1.56 -16.21
CA ARG A 206 3.01 -2.03 -17.62
C ARG A 206 1.65 -2.46 -18.11
#